data_7ac3a3f6d4b369c7ed95c556750e7151
#
_entry.id   7ac3a3f6d4b369c7ed95c556750e7151
#
_cell.length_a   1.000
_cell.length_b   1.000
_cell.length_c   1.000
_cell.angle_alpha   90.00
_cell.angle_beta   90.00
_cell.angle_gamma   90.00
#
_symmetry.space_group_name_H-M   'P 1'
#
loop_
_entity.id
_entity.type
_entity.pdbx_description
1 polymer ?
#
loop_
_entity_poly.entity_id
_entity_poly.type
_entity_poly.pdbx_seq_one_letter_code
_entity_poly.pdbx_strand_id
1 'polypeptide(L)'
;MGQGGMVLTDNPDTYEKLINLKTFNREKDKSDWHAGFGLNFKITDLQSALGLSQLSRLDSLIKKKKELFQYFFNNLENIKMIKFKDYETPWFIDIILSSKDECVELSDYLKEESIETRFCYPPLSLQQYLSKVEQTSLENSVDIAQRILWLPSSTKLNEKDLEKIVTTINMFFK
;
A
#
# COMPACT_ATOMS: atom_id res chain seq x y z
N MET A 1 14.47 3.64 -2.26
CA MET A 1 14.61 4.60 -1.14
C MET A 1 14.51 3.92 0.23
N GLY A 2 13.84 2.78 0.30
CA GLY A 2 13.59 2.04 1.54
C GLY A 2 12.45 2.68 2.33
N GLN A 3 12.73 3.74 3.06
CA GLN A 3 11.72 4.52 3.76
C GLN A 3 11.99 6.02 3.58
N GLY A 4 10.95 6.81 3.78
CA GLY A 4 11.03 8.26 3.72
C GLY A 4 9.63 8.87 3.84
N GLY A 5 9.61 10.15 4.06
CA GLY A 5 8.37 10.93 4.13
C GLY A 5 8.67 12.40 3.98
N MET A 6 7.62 13.18 3.78
CA MET A 6 7.72 14.63 3.62
C MET A 6 6.57 15.28 4.37
N VAL A 7 6.86 16.36 5.06
CA VAL A 7 5.86 17.23 5.67
C VAL A 7 5.99 18.60 5.01
N LEU A 8 4.89 19.13 4.49
CA LEU A 8 4.80 20.47 3.91
C LEU A 8 3.98 21.35 4.86
N THR A 9 4.46 22.56 5.11
CA THR A 9 3.76 23.53 5.97
C THR A 9 4.14 24.95 5.60
N ASP A 10 3.16 25.84 5.63
CA ASP A 10 3.34 27.30 5.49
C ASP A 10 3.45 27.98 6.87
N ASN A 11 3.29 27.22 7.96
CA ASN A 11 3.38 27.75 9.32
C ASN A 11 4.83 27.67 9.83
N PRO A 12 5.49 28.83 10.13
CA PRO A 12 6.88 28.88 10.54
C PRO A 12 7.14 28.17 11.88
N ASP A 13 6.21 28.23 12.83
CA ASP A 13 6.36 27.56 14.13
C ASP A 13 6.33 26.03 13.98
N THR A 14 5.45 25.55 13.10
CA THR A 14 5.39 24.12 12.76
C THR A 14 6.67 23.67 12.06
N TYR A 15 7.18 24.48 11.12
CA TYR A 15 8.43 24.21 10.44
C TYR A 15 9.60 24.08 11.42
N GLU A 16 9.76 25.04 12.35
CA GLU A 16 10.81 25.03 13.35
C GLU A 16 10.74 23.80 14.27
N LYS A 17 9.54 23.46 14.74
CA LYS A 17 9.31 22.24 15.53
C LYS A 17 9.73 20.98 14.77
N LEU A 18 9.38 20.86 13.49
CA LEU A 18 9.75 19.72 12.66
C LEU A 18 11.26 19.63 12.43
N ILE A 19 11.94 20.77 12.19
CA ILE A 19 13.41 20.80 12.07
C ILE A 19 14.04 20.34 13.36
N ASN A 20 13.60 20.84 14.51
CA ASN A 20 14.14 20.46 15.81
C ASN A 20 13.91 18.96 16.07
N LEU A 21 12.70 18.46 15.87
CA LEU A 21 12.38 17.04 16.05
C LEU A 21 13.24 16.11 15.19
N LYS A 22 13.47 16.44 13.91
CA LYS A 22 14.25 15.57 12.99
C LYS A 22 15.74 15.64 13.16
N THR A 23 16.27 16.65 13.90
CA THR A 23 17.71 16.91 14.08
C THR A 23 18.17 16.77 15.53
N PHE A 24 17.58 15.87 16.30
CA PHE A 24 17.87 15.64 17.71
C PHE A 24 17.52 16.81 18.63
N ASN A 25 16.84 17.84 18.18
CA ASN A 25 16.59 19.07 18.94
C ASN A 25 17.87 19.67 19.52
N ARG A 26 18.91 19.76 18.70
CA ARG A 26 20.23 20.29 19.11
C ARG A 26 20.19 21.78 19.32
N GLU A 27 20.85 22.25 20.39
CA GLU A 27 21.14 23.67 20.58
C GLU A 27 22.17 24.15 19.53
N LYS A 28 21.95 25.35 18.98
CA LYS A 28 22.82 25.89 17.91
C LYS A 28 24.22 26.27 18.42
N ASP A 29 24.28 26.76 19.65
CA ASP A 29 25.46 27.39 20.22
C ASP A 29 26.26 26.48 21.17
N LYS A 30 25.82 25.24 21.39
CA LYS A 30 26.48 24.29 22.29
C LYS A 30 26.66 22.95 21.59
N SER A 31 27.90 22.48 21.57
CA SER A 31 28.23 21.17 21.02
C SER A 31 27.58 20.06 21.83
N ASP A 32 26.82 19.18 21.13
CA ASP A 32 26.18 17.98 21.68
C ASP A 32 25.19 18.22 22.83
N TRP A 33 24.63 19.42 22.90
CA TRP A 33 23.52 19.73 23.79
C TRP A 33 22.19 19.65 23.06
N HIS A 34 21.16 19.17 23.76
CA HIS A 34 19.81 18.96 23.24
C HIS A 34 18.83 19.77 24.10
N ALA A 35 18.09 20.67 23.47
CA ALA A 35 17.09 21.50 24.15
C ALA A 35 15.84 20.72 24.58
N GLY A 36 15.66 19.51 24.07
CA GLY A 36 14.53 18.65 24.35
C GLY A 36 14.56 17.35 23.54
N PHE A 37 13.43 16.66 23.49
CA PHE A 37 13.30 15.44 22.70
C PHE A 37 13.46 15.70 21.20
N GLY A 38 14.20 14.84 20.52
CA GLY A 38 14.39 14.85 19.08
C GLY A 38 14.93 13.53 18.58
N LEU A 39 14.81 13.28 17.27
CA LEU A 39 15.20 12.05 16.60
C LEU A 39 16.12 12.34 15.41
N ASN A 40 16.77 11.31 14.89
CA ASN A 40 17.51 11.42 13.63
C ASN A 40 16.62 10.99 12.46
N PHE A 41 15.79 11.90 11.96
CA PHE A 41 14.91 11.66 10.81
C PHE A 41 15.37 12.43 9.57
N LYS A 42 16.65 12.65 9.45
CA LYS A 42 17.25 13.23 8.23
C LYS A 42 17.32 12.16 7.15
N ILE A 43 16.85 12.50 5.96
CA ILE A 43 17.06 11.67 4.78
C ILE A 43 18.55 11.70 4.42
N THR A 44 19.11 10.55 4.07
CA THR A 44 20.51 10.44 3.63
C THR A 44 20.64 10.69 2.13
N ASP A 45 21.85 11.03 1.68
CA ASP A 45 22.12 11.24 0.26
C ASP A 45 21.87 9.97 -0.57
N LEU A 46 22.17 8.80 -0.02
CA LEU A 46 21.87 7.51 -0.65
C LEU A 46 20.35 7.32 -0.86
N GLN A 47 19.57 7.61 0.16
CA GLN A 47 18.09 7.54 0.06
C GLN A 47 17.57 8.57 -0.95
N SER A 48 18.13 9.78 -0.95
CA SER A 48 17.76 10.86 -1.88
C SER A 48 18.09 10.48 -3.32
N ALA A 49 19.26 9.94 -3.59
CA ALA A 49 19.65 9.49 -4.93
C ALA A 49 18.72 8.40 -5.47
N LEU A 50 18.38 7.40 -4.64
CA LEU A 50 17.37 6.39 -5.00
C LEU A 50 15.99 7.00 -5.21
N GLY A 51 15.61 7.96 -4.37
CA GLY A 51 14.34 8.68 -4.50
C GLY A 51 14.23 9.43 -5.83
N LEU A 52 15.25 10.17 -6.21
CA LEU A 52 15.31 10.90 -7.50
C LEU A 52 15.22 9.94 -8.70
N SER A 53 15.93 8.81 -8.65
CA SER A 53 15.86 7.77 -9.67
C SER A 53 14.45 7.15 -9.80
N GLN A 54 13.71 6.99 -8.72
CA GLN A 54 12.32 6.52 -8.77
C GLN A 54 11.37 7.61 -9.26
N LEU A 55 11.56 8.84 -8.82
CA LEU A 55 10.74 9.99 -9.20
C LEU A 55 10.79 10.23 -10.72
N SER A 56 11.95 10.10 -11.34
CA SER A 56 12.11 10.25 -12.81
C SER A 56 11.30 9.22 -13.63
N ARG A 57 10.85 8.13 -13.01
CA ARG A 57 10.05 7.07 -13.66
C ARG A 57 8.62 7.00 -13.13
N LEU A 58 8.21 7.92 -12.25
CA LEU A 58 6.94 7.83 -11.55
C LEU A 58 5.75 7.75 -12.51
N ASP A 59 5.70 8.62 -13.52
CA ASP A 59 4.59 8.64 -14.49
C ASP A 59 4.47 7.33 -15.26
N SER A 60 5.60 6.75 -15.66
CA SER A 60 5.60 5.46 -16.34
C SER A 60 5.14 4.30 -15.44
N LEU A 61 5.45 4.37 -14.14
CA LEU A 61 5.01 3.37 -13.17
C LEU A 61 3.51 3.51 -12.87
N ILE A 62 3.01 4.75 -12.75
CA ILE A 62 1.57 5.03 -12.59
C ILE A 62 0.80 4.49 -13.80
N LYS A 63 1.26 4.78 -15.02
CA LYS A 63 0.64 4.29 -16.23
C LYS A 63 0.57 2.76 -16.24
N LYS A 64 1.68 2.07 -15.96
CA LYS A 64 1.71 0.61 -15.86
C LYS A 64 0.77 0.04 -14.81
N LYS A 65 0.64 0.69 -13.66
CA LYS A 65 -0.32 0.27 -12.61
C LYS A 65 -1.77 0.38 -13.07
N LYS A 66 -2.11 1.44 -13.79
CA LYS A 66 -3.46 1.62 -14.36
C LYS A 66 -3.75 0.62 -15.48
N GLU A 67 -2.78 0.36 -16.36
CA GLU A 67 -2.88 -0.65 -17.42
C GLU A 67 -3.06 -2.06 -16.82
N LEU A 68 -2.30 -2.39 -15.79
CA LEU A 68 -2.42 -3.66 -15.06
C LEU A 68 -3.82 -3.83 -14.45
N PHE A 69 -4.31 -2.82 -13.76
CA PHE A 69 -5.66 -2.83 -13.21
C PHE A 69 -6.72 -3.03 -14.30
N GLN A 70 -6.61 -2.29 -15.40
CA GLN A 70 -7.57 -2.36 -16.50
C GLN A 70 -7.55 -3.75 -17.16
N TYR A 71 -6.37 -4.39 -17.25
CA TYR A 71 -6.27 -5.75 -17.76
C TYR A 71 -7.08 -6.73 -16.91
N PHE A 72 -6.90 -6.73 -15.59
CA PHE A 72 -7.66 -7.59 -14.70
C PHE A 72 -9.16 -7.27 -14.74
N PHE A 73 -9.49 -5.97 -14.71
CA PHE A 73 -10.89 -5.53 -14.72
C PHE A 73 -11.66 -5.99 -15.97
N ASN A 74 -10.97 -6.05 -17.13
CA ASN A 74 -11.59 -6.45 -18.38
C ASN A 74 -11.64 -7.97 -18.59
N ASN A 75 -10.79 -8.74 -17.93
CA ASN A 75 -10.60 -10.16 -18.22
C ASN A 75 -11.02 -11.11 -17.09
N LEU A 76 -11.25 -10.62 -15.88
CA LEU A 76 -11.82 -11.43 -14.80
C LEU A 76 -13.34 -11.53 -14.96
N GLU A 77 -13.85 -12.75 -15.00
CA GLU A 77 -15.26 -13.07 -15.21
C GLU A 77 -15.97 -13.18 -13.85
N ASN A 78 -17.12 -12.51 -13.69
CA ASN A 78 -18.01 -12.61 -12.53
C ASN A 78 -17.37 -12.26 -11.16
N ILE A 79 -16.23 -11.58 -11.17
CA ILE A 79 -15.52 -11.19 -9.95
C ILE A 79 -15.68 -9.69 -9.71
N LYS A 80 -16.07 -9.36 -8.49
CA LYS A 80 -16.20 -7.96 -8.08
C LYS A 80 -14.82 -7.38 -7.77
N MET A 81 -14.50 -6.24 -8.36
CA MET A 81 -13.27 -5.48 -8.10
C MET A 81 -13.58 -4.12 -7.51
N ILE A 82 -12.68 -3.60 -6.68
CA ILE A 82 -12.75 -2.20 -6.23
C ILE A 82 -12.38 -1.31 -7.41
N LYS A 83 -13.29 -0.37 -7.76
CA LYS A 83 -13.06 0.59 -8.84
C LYS A 83 -12.28 1.79 -8.33
N PHE A 84 -11.37 2.27 -9.16
CA PHE A 84 -10.59 3.49 -8.92
C PHE A 84 -11.10 4.63 -9.81
N LYS A 85 -11.02 5.85 -9.29
CA LYS A 85 -11.28 7.07 -10.07
C LYS A 85 -10.07 7.40 -10.94
N ASP A 86 -10.24 8.19 -11.98
CA ASP A 86 -9.19 8.49 -12.96
C ASP A 86 -7.93 9.12 -12.33
N TYR A 87 -8.10 9.89 -11.24
CA TYR A 87 -6.98 10.51 -10.51
C TYR A 87 -6.31 9.58 -9.49
N GLU A 88 -6.90 8.42 -9.23
CA GLU A 88 -6.34 7.44 -8.30
C GLU A 88 -5.40 6.48 -9.03
N THR A 89 -4.44 5.95 -8.29
CA THR A 89 -3.53 4.91 -8.80
C THR A 89 -3.68 3.66 -7.96
N PRO A 90 -4.05 2.51 -8.56
CA PRO A 90 -4.17 1.26 -7.81
C PRO A 90 -2.83 0.86 -7.20
N TRP A 91 -2.79 0.66 -5.89
CA TRP A 91 -1.62 0.08 -5.24
C TRP A 91 -1.66 -1.44 -5.35
N PHE A 92 -2.76 -2.03 -4.90
CA PHE A 92 -3.06 -3.44 -5.06
C PHE A 92 -4.14 -3.64 -6.11
N ILE A 93 -4.31 -4.86 -6.56
CA ILE A 93 -5.45 -5.29 -7.38
C ILE A 93 -6.38 -6.05 -6.45
N ASP A 94 -7.44 -5.37 -6.04
CA ASP A 94 -8.37 -5.85 -5.03
C ASP A 94 -9.54 -6.57 -5.69
N ILE A 95 -9.68 -7.87 -5.43
CA ILE A 95 -10.90 -8.61 -5.75
C ILE A 95 -11.71 -8.85 -4.48
N ILE A 96 -13.02 -8.79 -4.58
CA ILE A 96 -13.96 -8.98 -3.48
C ILE A 96 -14.70 -10.29 -3.72
N LEU A 97 -14.53 -11.24 -2.83
CA LEU A 97 -15.15 -12.55 -2.87
C LEU A 97 -16.42 -12.60 -2.02
N SER A 98 -17.17 -13.68 -2.10
CA SER A 98 -18.45 -13.83 -1.40
C SER A 98 -18.25 -14.12 0.10
N SER A 99 -17.15 -14.77 0.47
CA SER A 99 -16.84 -15.12 1.85
C SER A 99 -15.34 -15.12 2.12
N LYS A 100 -14.99 -15.19 3.42
CA LYS A 100 -13.61 -15.41 3.86
C LYS A 100 -13.09 -16.78 3.41
N ASP A 101 -13.93 -17.79 3.47
CA ASP A 101 -13.55 -19.15 3.13
C ASP A 101 -13.21 -19.26 1.64
N GLU A 102 -14.00 -18.63 0.77
CA GLU A 102 -13.71 -18.52 -0.66
C GLU A 102 -12.37 -17.79 -0.92
N CYS A 103 -12.00 -16.78 -0.10
CA CYS A 103 -10.70 -16.13 -0.19
C CYS A 103 -9.56 -17.12 0.12
N VAL A 104 -9.74 -17.97 1.12
CA VAL A 104 -8.74 -18.97 1.50
C VAL A 104 -8.61 -20.03 0.41
N GLU A 105 -9.74 -20.59 -0.05
CA GLU A 105 -9.78 -21.60 -1.11
C GLU A 105 -9.13 -21.10 -2.40
N LEU A 106 -9.48 -19.90 -2.85
CA LEU A 106 -8.86 -19.30 -4.04
C LEU A 106 -7.37 -19.03 -3.84
N SER A 107 -6.97 -18.54 -2.66
CA SER A 107 -5.56 -18.29 -2.36
C SER A 107 -4.73 -19.59 -2.39
N ASP A 108 -5.24 -20.66 -1.82
CA ASP A 108 -4.57 -21.95 -1.81
C ASP A 108 -4.50 -22.54 -3.22
N TYR A 109 -5.58 -22.49 -3.99
CA TYR A 109 -5.61 -22.92 -5.39
C TYR A 109 -4.60 -22.16 -6.25
N LEU A 110 -4.53 -20.84 -6.12
CA LEU A 110 -3.56 -20.01 -6.84
C LEU A 110 -2.11 -20.32 -6.45
N LYS A 111 -1.89 -20.62 -5.16
CA LYS A 111 -0.56 -20.99 -4.66
C LYS A 111 -0.07 -22.33 -5.24
N GLU A 112 -0.94 -23.32 -5.42
CA GLU A 112 -0.62 -24.58 -6.11
C GLU A 112 -0.17 -24.33 -7.54
N GLU A 113 -0.75 -23.30 -8.20
CA GLU A 113 -0.36 -22.86 -9.53
C GLU A 113 0.83 -21.88 -9.56
N SER A 114 1.53 -21.72 -8.42
CA SER A 114 2.66 -20.79 -8.25
C SER A 114 2.28 -19.31 -8.45
N ILE A 115 1.08 -18.95 -8.10
CA ILE A 115 0.57 -17.57 -8.09
C ILE A 115 0.38 -17.14 -6.65
N GLU A 116 1.25 -16.24 -6.15
CA GLU A 116 1.15 -15.72 -4.79
C GLU A 116 0.09 -14.61 -4.70
N THR A 117 -0.74 -14.69 -3.68
CA THR A 117 -1.75 -13.70 -3.33
C THR A 117 -1.53 -13.20 -1.91
N ARG A 118 -2.26 -12.18 -1.52
CA ARG A 118 -2.20 -11.65 -0.17
C ARG A 118 -3.58 -11.25 0.33
N PHE A 119 -3.91 -11.60 1.56
CA PHE A 119 -5.12 -11.11 2.22
C PHE A 119 -5.02 -9.63 2.56
N CYS A 120 -6.16 -8.94 2.54
CA CYS A 120 -6.26 -7.57 3.01
C CYS A 120 -5.82 -7.45 4.47
N TYR A 121 -5.30 -6.28 4.82
CA TYR A 121 -4.93 -6.00 6.22
C TYR A 121 -6.16 -6.01 7.12
N PRO A 122 -6.04 -6.58 8.34
CA PRO A 122 -7.08 -6.42 9.34
C PRO A 122 -7.34 -4.92 9.61
N PRO A 123 -8.60 -4.50 9.75
CA PRO A 123 -8.93 -3.13 10.11
C PRO A 123 -8.23 -2.67 11.38
N LEU A 124 -7.85 -1.40 11.45
CA LEU A 124 -7.22 -0.82 12.64
C LEU A 124 -8.07 -0.97 13.89
N SER A 125 -9.40 -0.97 13.76
CA SER A 125 -10.34 -1.20 14.84
C SER A 125 -10.18 -2.54 15.55
N LEU A 126 -9.61 -3.54 14.89
CA LEU A 126 -9.35 -4.87 15.47
C LEU A 126 -7.97 -4.96 16.14
N GLN A 127 -7.14 -3.93 16.06
CA GLN A 127 -5.81 -3.94 16.65
C GLN A 127 -5.89 -3.75 18.18
N GLN A 128 -5.25 -4.63 18.94
CA GLN A 128 -5.32 -4.64 20.41
C GLN A 128 -4.93 -3.30 21.05
N TYR A 129 -3.91 -2.62 20.51
CA TYR A 129 -3.44 -1.34 21.05
C TYR A 129 -4.44 -0.18 20.88
N LEU A 130 -5.44 -0.34 19.99
CA LEU A 130 -6.52 0.62 19.76
C LEU A 130 -7.83 0.23 20.45
N SER A 131 -7.87 -0.86 21.22
CA SER A 131 -9.09 -1.38 21.86
C SER A 131 -9.76 -0.40 22.85
N LYS A 132 -9.01 0.57 23.36
CA LYS A 132 -9.51 1.61 24.30
C LYS A 132 -9.92 2.91 23.60
N VAL A 133 -9.72 3.01 22.30
CA VAL A 133 -10.15 4.18 21.51
C VAL A 133 -11.64 4.04 21.22
N GLU A 134 -12.39 5.13 21.46
CA GLU A 134 -13.82 5.16 21.11
C GLU A 134 -13.97 4.92 19.60
N GLN A 135 -14.85 3.99 19.25
CA GLN A 135 -15.08 3.56 17.88
C GLN A 135 -16.58 3.63 17.56
N THR A 136 -16.88 4.06 16.35
CA THR A 136 -18.21 3.86 15.76
C THR A 136 -18.34 2.44 15.25
N SER A 137 -19.56 2.01 14.86
CA SER A 137 -19.74 0.71 14.22
C SER A 137 -18.94 0.63 12.92
N LEU A 138 -18.06 -0.37 12.82
CA LEU A 138 -17.19 -0.62 11.68
C LEU A 138 -17.42 -2.02 11.06
N GLU A 139 -18.63 -2.54 11.23
CA GLU A 139 -19.03 -3.88 10.77
C GLU A 139 -18.75 -4.07 9.27
N ASN A 140 -19.07 -3.08 8.46
CA ASN A 140 -18.82 -3.13 7.01
C ASN A 140 -17.32 -3.21 6.68
N SER A 141 -16.48 -2.50 7.44
CA SER A 141 -15.02 -2.54 7.24
C SER A 141 -14.44 -3.88 7.63
N VAL A 142 -14.94 -4.48 8.70
CA VAL A 142 -14.53 -5.80 9.18
C VAL A 142 -14.97 -6.89 8.20
N ASP A 143 -16.22 -6.84 7.75
CA ASP A 143 -16.76 -7.80 6.79
C ASP A 143 -15.98 -7.76 5.47
N ILE A 144 -15.85 -6.57 4.87
CA ILE A 144 -15.24 -6.46 3.55
C ILE A 144 -13.74 -6.81 3.57
N ALA A 145 -13.00 -6.46 4.63
CA ALA A 145 -11.58 -6.77 4.74
C ALA A 145 -11.31 -8.29 4.77
N GLN A 146 -12.24 -9.09 5.26
CA GLN A 146 -12.10 -10.55 5.27
C GLN A 146 -12.37 -11.19 3.90
N ARG A 147 -13.02 -10.45 2.99
CA ARG A 147 -13.44 -10.91 1.67
C ARG A 147 -12.61 -10.32 0.53
N ILE A 148 -11.58 -9.50 0.85
CA ILE A 148 -10.65 -8.96 -0.14
C ILE A 148 -9.43 -9.85 -0.23
N LEU A 149 -9.12 -10.25 -1.47
CA LEU A 149 -7.85 -10.88 -1.83
C LEU A 149 -7.10 -9.96 -2.79
N TRP A 150 -5.81 -9.76 -2.53
CA TRP A 150 -4.93 -9.00 -3.39
C TRP A 150 -4.21 -9.90 -4.37
N LEU A 151 -4.38 -9.59 -5.65
CA LEU A 151 -3.72 -10.28 -6.75
C LEU A 151 -2.30 -9.73 -6.97
N PRO A 152 -1.42 -10.48 -7.67
CA PRO A 152 -0.12 -9.98 -8.07
C PRO A 152 -0.23 -8.64 -8.80
N SER A 153 0.49 -7.64 -8.32
CA SER A 153 0.38 -6.26 -8.82
C SER A 153 1.72 -5.61 -9.14
N SER A 154 2.76 -6.42 -9.40
CA SER A 154 4.07 -5.94 -9.81
C SER A 154 4.02 -5.30 -11.20
N THR A 155 4.66 -4.16 -11.39
CA THR A 155 4.85 -3.53 -12.70
C THR A 155 5.82 -4.30 -13.62
N LYS A 156 6.36 -5.43 -13.16
CA LYS A 156 7.23 -6.33 -13.92
C LYS A 156 6.48 -7.50 -14.57
N LEU A 157 5.19 -7.69 -14.23
CA LEU A 157 4.38 -8.74 -14.85
C LEU A 157 4.30 -8.50 -16.36
N ASN A 158 4.53 -9.55 -17.13
CA ASN A 158 4.37 -9.56 -18.56
C ASN A 158 3.00 -10.14 -18.98
N GLU A 159 2.68 -10.09 -20.26
CA GLU A 159 1.39 -10.56 -20.78
C GLU A 159 1.10 -12.03 -20.46
N LYS A 160 2.12 -12.91 -20.53
CA LYS A 160 1.95 -14.34 -20.18
C LYS A 160 1.63 -14.55 -18.72
N ASP A 161 2.27 -13.75 -17.83
CA ASP A 161 1.98 -13.80 -16.39
C ASP A 161 0.52 -13.38 -16.14
N LEU A 162 0.09 -12.31 -16.79
CA LEU A 162 -1.27 -11.79 -16.65
C LEU A 162 -2.32 -12.77 -17.20
N GLU A 163 -2.08 -13.33 -18.37
CA GLU A 163 -2.95 -14.34 -18.97
C GLU A 163 -3.06 -15.59 -18.08
N LYS A 164 -1.93 -16.07 -17.55
CA LYS A 164 -1.92 -17.20 -16.63
C LYS A 164 -2.77 -16.91 -15.39
N ILE A 165 -2.56 -15.76 -14.75
CA ILE A 165 -3.28 -15.39 -13.52
C ILE A 165 -4.79 -15.33 -13.79
N VAL A 166 -5.21 -14.62 -14.83
CA VAL A 166 -6.63 -14.46 -15.18
C VAL A 166 -7.27 -15.80 -15.53
N THR A 167 -6.60 -16.60 -16.37
CA THR A 167 -7.13 -17.91 -16.76
C THR A 167 -7.29 -18.83 -15.57
N THR A 168 -6.31 -18.89 -14.67
CA THR A 168 -6.36 -19.71 -13.47
C THR A 168 -7.50 -19.27 -12.54
N ILE A 169 -7.67 -17.96 -12.33
CA ILE A 169 -8.77 -17.44 -11.51
C ILE A 169 -10.14 -17.77 -12.14
N ASN A 170 -10.30 -17.51 -13.44
CA ASN A 170 -11.56 -17.81 -14.12
C ASN A 170 -11.89 -19.30 -14.15
N MET A 171 -10.89 -20.20 -14.11
CA MET A 171 -11.09 -21.64 -14.00
C MET A 171 -11.60 -22.06 -12.62
N PHE A 172 -11.16 -21.40 -11.57
CA PHE A 172 -11.63 -21.68 -10.19
C PHE A 172 -13.15 -21.43 -10.03
N PHE A 173 -13.71 -20.47 -10.76
CA PHE A 173 -15.12 -20.08 -10.67
C PHE A 173 -16.04 -20.75 -11.72
N LYS A 174 -15.52 -21.71 -12.52
CA LYS A 174 -16.30 -22.51 -13.48
C LYS A 174 -16.79 -23.80 -12.88
#